data_86e3a0dad82458b70fc8cfb00fbfc31e
#
_entry.id   86e3a0dad82458b70fc8cfb00fbfc31e
#
_cell.length_a   1.000
_cell.length_b   1.000
_cell.length_c   1.000
_cell.angle_alpha   90.00
_cell.angle_beta   90.00
_cell.angle_gamma   90.00
#
_symmetry.space_group_name_H-M   'P 1'
#
loop_
_entity.id
_entity.type
_entity.pdbx_description
1 polymer ?
#
loop_
_entity_poly.entity_id
_entity_poly.type
_entity_poly.pdbx_seq_one_letter_code
_entity_poly.pdbx_strand_id
1 'polypeptide(L)'
;MNDVYLKFLQINSLIEMHLRNNNYISPLAMLLLNALAVKDFEKISMNVSDVIYLKELGSPSTLLRKLDELLKAEMITVTHVGTDLRRKYIFLTQAAKDHFQFNSEVMLKVCESK
;
A
#
# COMPACT_ATOMS: atom_id res chain seq x y z
N MET A 1 20.96 5.80 24.86
CA MET A 1 20.01 6.33 23.88
C MET A 1 19.29 5.16 23.21
N ASN A 2 17.97 5.25 23.09
CA ASN A 2 17.20 4.25 22.40
C ASN A 2 17.37 4.42 20.88
N ASP A 3 17.80 3.38 20.18
CA ASP A 3 18.06 3.41 18.74
C ASP A 3 16.92 2.89 17.86
N VAL A 4 15.75 2.66 18.46
CA VAL A 4 14.60 2.12 17.71
C VAL A 4 14.20 3.04 16.56
N TYR A 5 14.17 4.34 16.79
CA TYR A 5 13.81 5.29 15.74
C TYR A 5 14.84 5.30 14.60
N LEU A 6 16.13 5.18 14.94
CA LEU A 6 17.17 5.11 13.92
C LEU A 6 17.05 3.85 13.08
N LYS A 7 16.69 2.72 13.69
CA LYS A 7 16.41 1.48 12.95
C LYS A 7 15.21 1.66 12.01
N PHE A 8 14.18 2.36 12.49
CA PHE A 8 13.02 2.68 11.66
C PHE A 8 13.42 3.52 10.44
N LEU A 9 14.29 4.51 10.61
CA LEU A 9 14.79 5.31 9.50
C LEU A 9 15.59 4.48 8.50
N GLN A 10 16.39 3.52 8.97
CA GLN A 10 17.11 2.59 8.09
C GLN A 10 16.14 1.76 7.26
N ILE A 11 15.09 1.25 7.89
CA ILE A 11 14.05 0.46 7.21
C ILE A 11 13.41 1.29 6.11
N ASN A 12 13.00 2.52 6.44
CA ASN A 12 12.37 3.42 5.46
C ASN A 12 13.28 3.73 4.28
N SER A 13 14.57 3.97 4.54
CA SER A 13 15.52 4.25 3.46
C SER A 13 15.64 3.09 2.50
N LEU A 14 15.72 1.86 3.01
CA LEU A 14 15.85 0.67 2.18
C LEU A 14 14.58 0.42 1.36
N ILE A 15 13.41 0.61 1.98
CA ILE A 15 12.12 0.46 1.29
C ILE A 15 11.99 1.50 0.18
N GLU A 16 12.32 2.75 0.46
CA GLU A 16 12.24 3.83 -0.51
C GLU A 16 13.17 3.60 -1.70
N MET A 17 14.40 3.16 -1.44
CA MET A 17 15.35 2.84 -2.50
C MET A 17 14.84 1.71 -3.39
N HIS A 18 14.25 0.69 -2.79
CA HIS A 18 13.68 -0.43 -3.53
C HIS A 18 12.55 0.03 -4.46
N LEU A 19 11.67 0.90 -3.97
CA LEU A 19 10.59 1.47 -4.76
C LEU A 19 11.09 2.27 -5.96
N ARG A 20 12.10 3.11 -5.74
CA ARG A 20 12.67 3.93 -6.81
C ARG A 20 13.29 3.10 -7.92
N ASN A 21 13.89 1.96 -7.56
CA ASN A 21 14.55 1.09 -8.51
C ASN A 21 13.59 0.21 -9.28
N ASN A 22 12.40 -0.06 -8.76
CA ASN A 22 11.44 -0.98 -9.37
C ASN A 22 10.24 -0.25 -9.99
N ASN A 23 9.45 0.45 -9.19
CA ASN A 23 8.30 1.21 -9.68
C ASN A 23 8.10 2.42 -8.78
N TYR A 24 8.29 3.62 -9.34
CA TYR A 24 8.03 4.81 -8.55
C TYR A 24 6.54 4.97 -8.32
N ILE A 25 6.18 5.14 -7.06
CA ILE A 25 4.82 5.42 -6.63
C ILE A 25 4.88 6.67 -5.75
N SER A 26 3.99 7.63 -6.00
CA SER A 26 3.98 8.87 -5.23
C SER A 26 3.72 8.58 -3.74
N PRO A 27 4.22 9.44 -2.83
CA PRO A 27 4.03 9.20 -1.39
C PRO A 27 2.59 9.02 -0.97
N LEU A 28 1.67 9.80 -1.51
CA LEU A 28 0.26 9.69 -1.14
C LEU A 28 -0.35 8.38 -1.68
N ALA A 29 0.03 7.97 -2.90
CA ALA A 29 -0.42 6.68 -3.43
C ALA A 29 0.11 5.54 -2.57
N MET A 30 1.34 5.65 -2.07
CA MET A 30 1.89 4.64 -1.17
C MET A 30 1.13 4.59 0.16
N LEU A 31 0.76 5.75 0.72
CA LEU A 31 -0.08 5.77 1.92
C LEU A 31 -1.42 5.09 1.69
N LEU A 32 -2.01 5.31 0.53
CA LEU A 32 -3.26 4.64 0.17
C LEU A 32 -3.06 3.13 0.04
N LEU A 33 -1.99 2.70 -0.63
CA LEU A 33 -1.67 1.28 -0.76
C LEU A 33 -1.46 0.63 0.61
N ASN A 34 -0.75 1.31 1.51
CA ASN A 34 -0.54 0.82 2.88
C ASN A 34 -1.88 0.66 3.62
N ALA A 35 -2.78 1.62 3.48
CA ALA A 35 -4.11 1.54 4.10
C ALA A 35 -4.91 0.35 3.57
N LEU A 36 -4.86 0.13 2.25
CA LEU A 36 -5.53 -1.01 1.63
C LEU A 36 -4.93 -2.34 2.11
N ALA A 37 -3.60 -2.39 2.26
CA ALA A 37 -2.92 -3.59 2.74
C ALA A 37 -3.31 -3.93 4.19
N VAL A 38 -3.44 -2.93 5.04
CA VAL A 38 -3.87 -3.13 6.43
C VAL A 38 -5.30 -3.69 6.46
N LYS A 39 -6.20 -3.13 5.63
CA LYS A 39 -7.56 -3.63 5.53
C LYS A 39 -7.58 -5.08 5.06
N ASP A 40 -6.78 -5.41 4.05
CA ASP A 40 -6.66 -6.77 3.55
C ASP A 40 -6.18 -7.73 4.66
N PHE A 41 -5.18 -7.31 5.42
CA PHE A 41 -4.67 -8.08 6.55
C PHE A 41 -5.75 -8.31 7.62
N GLU A 42 -6.60 -7.31 7.86
CA GLU A 42 -7.71 -7.40 8.81
C GLU A 42 -8.93 -8.16 8.25
N LYS A 43 -8.84 -8.67 7.02
CA LYS A 43 -9.92 -9.37 6.33
C LYS A 43 -11.14 -8.48 6.06
N ILE A 44 -10.89 -7.19 5.85
CA ILE A 44 -11.94 -6.22 5.52
C ILE A 44 -11.88 -5.93 4.02
N SER A 45 -12.95 -6.28 3.31
CA SER A 45 -13.04 -5.99 1.87
C SER A 45 -13.29 -4.50 1.65
N MET A 46 -12.56 -3.91 0.71
CA MET A 46 -12.72 -2.51 0.34
C MET A 46 -13.23 -2.41 -1.09
N ASN A 47 -14.26 -1.62 -1.32
CA ASN A 47 -14.68 -1.27 -2.68
C ASN A 47 -14.23 0.16 -3.01
N VAL A 48 -14.37 0.55 -4.27
CA VAL A 48 -13.91 1.88 -4.72
C VAL A 48 -14.62 3.00 -3.96
N SER A 49 -15.90 2.82 -3.65
CA SER A 49 -16.65 3.83 -2.88
C SER A 49 -16.11 4.01 -1.46
N ASP A 50 -15.59 2.94 -0.86
CA ASP A 50 -15.03 3.02 0.49
C ASP A 50 -13.79 3.91 0.55
N VAL A 51 -13.03 3.99 -0.55
CA VAL A 51 -11.80 4.79 -0.61
C VAL A 51 -12.09 6.26 -0.37
N ILE A 52 -13.21 6.79 -0.88
CA ILE A 52 -13.54 8.21 -0.72
C ILE A 52 -13.80 8.61 0.73
N TYR A 53 -14.04 7.63 1.61
CA TYR A 53 -14.26 7.89 3.03
C TYR A 53 -12.97 7.85 3.85
N LEU A 54 -11.82 7.62 3.22
CA LEU A 54 -10.52 7.70 3.89
C LEU A 54 -10.07 9.16 3.99
N LYS A 55 -10.87 9.97 4.68
CA LYS A 55 -10.72 11.43 4.74
C LYS A 55 -9.36 11.91 5.23
N GLU A 56 -8.73 11.10 6.08
CA GLU A 56 -7.42 11.43 6.64
C GLU A 56 -6.32 11.47 5.59
N LEU A 57 -6.52 10.77 4.46
CA LEU A 57 -5.53 10.70 3.40
C LEU A 57 -5.71 11.78 2.35
N GLY A 58 -6.92 12.32 2.20
CA GLY A 58 -7.15 13.36 1.20
C GLY A 58 -8.61 13.49 0.79
N SER A 59 -8.86 14.39 -0.16
CA SER A 59 -10.20 14.59 -0.71
C SER A 59 -10.61 13.42 -1.60
N PRO A 60 -11.92 13.20 -1.82
CA PRO A 60 -12.37 12.11 -2.68
C PRO A 60 -11.74 12.13 -4.08
N SER A 61 -11.64 13.28 -4.72
CA SER A 61 -11.06 13.37 -6.06
C SER A 61 -9.58 13.05 -6.06
N THR A 62 -8.84 13.47 -5.02
CA THR A 62 -7.43 13.15 -4.88
C THR A 62 -7.24 11.65 -4.68
N LEU A 63 -8.04 11.04 -3.81
CA LEU A 63 -7.95 9.60 -3.54
C LEU A 63 -8.26 8.77 -4.78
N LEU A 64 -9.24 9.16 -5.58
CA LEU A 64 -9.57 8.46 -6.82
C LEU A 64 -8.42 8.56 -7.82
N ARG A 65 -7.73 9.71 -7.90
CA ARG A 65 -6.55 9.83 -8.76
C ARG A 65 -5.41 8.93 -8.29
N LYS A 66 -5.20 8.82 -6.98
CA LYS A 66 -4.16 7.96 -6.42
C LYS A 66 -4.50 6.48 -6.59
N LEU A 67 -5.79 6.15 -6.52
CA LEU A 67 -6.25 4.80 -6.83
C LEU A 67 -5.92 4.43 -8.28
N ASP A 68 -6.17 5.36 -9.22
CA ASP A 68 -5.81 5.16 -10.63
C ASP A 68 -4.30 5.02 -10.82
N GLU A 69 -3.51 5.77 -10.08
CA GLU A 69 -2.05 5.62 -10.09
C GLU A 69 -1.63 4.20 -9.69
N LEU A 70 -2.25 3.65 -8.64
CA LEU A 70 -1.96 2.29 -8.18
C LEU A 70 -2.40 1.23 -9.21
N LEU A 71 -3.53 1.46 -9.90
CA LEU A 71 -3.97 0.59 -10.98
C LEU A 71 -2.95 0.56 -12.12
N LYS A 72 -2.48 1.73 -12.54
CA LYS A 72 -1.50 1.84 -13.63
C LYS A 72 -0.15 1.26 -13.24
N ALA A 73 0.21 1.33 -11.96
CA ALA A 73 1.43 0.71 -11.45
C ALA A 73 1.27 -0.79 -11.21
N GLU A 74 0.09 -1.34 -11.48
CA GLU A 74 -0.22 -2.77 -11.31
C GLU A 74 -0.05 -3.26 -9.87
N MET A 75 -0.28 -2.37 -8.90
CA MET A 75 -0.25 -2.73 -7.48
C MET A 75 -1.59 -3.21 -6.97
N ILE A 76 -2.66 -2.80 -7.64
CA ILE A 76 -4.01 -3.24 -7.30
C ILE A 76 -4.77 -3.65 -8.57
N THR A 77 -5.80 -4.45 -8.38
CA THR A 77 -6.83 -4.72 -9.39
C THR A 77 -8.17 -4.29 -8.83
N VAL A 78 -9.08 -3.96 -9.72
CA VAL A 78 -10.45 -3.58 -9.35
C VAL A 78 -11.40 -4.44 -10.16
N THR A 79 -12.29 -5.16 -9.49
CA THR A 79 -13.19 -6.08 -10.17
C THR A 79 -14.50 -6.23 -9.42
N HIS A 80 -15.52 -6.64 -10.14
CA HIS A 80 -16.81 -7.01 -9.54
C HIS A 80 -16.70 -8.39 -8.90
N VAL A 81 -17.42 -8.59 -7.80
CA VAL A 81 -17.47 -9.88 -7.10
C VAL A 81 -18.91 -10.35 -7.04
N GLY A 82 -19.12 -11.60 -7.43
CA GLY A 82 -20.44 -12.20 -7.45
C GLY A 82 -21.35 -11.56 -8.50
N THR A 83 -22.63 -11.42 -8.18
CA THR A 83 -23.64 -10.91 -9.10
C THR A 83 -23.89 -9.40 -8.98
N ASP A 84 -23.26 -8.75 -7.99
CA ASP A 84 -23.42 -7.31 -7.78
C ASP A 84 -22.49 -6.52 -8.71
N LEU A 85 -23.03 -6.07 -9.84
CA LEU A 85 -22.26 -5.32 -10.84
C LEU A 85 -22.11 -3.84 -10.50
N ARG A 86 -22.73 -3.37 -9.41
CA ARG A 86 -22.66 -1.96 -9.01
C ARG A 86 -21.45 -1.64 -8.17
N ARG A 87 -20.84 -2.65 -7.53
CA ARG A 87 -19.67 -2.45 -6.64
C ARG A 87 -18.45 -3.07 -7.26
N LYS A 88 -17.37 -2.30 -7.24
CA LYS A 88 -16.05 -2.77 -7.68
C LYS A 88 -15.15 -2.88 -6.45
N TYR A 89 -14.63 -4.06 -6.22
CA TYR A 89 -13.78 -4.35 -5.08
C TYR A 89 -12.31 -4.27 -5.49
N ILE A 90 -11.49 -3.85 -4.53
CA ILE A 90 -10.06 -3.63 -4.71
C ILE A 90 -9.30 -4.82 -4.14
N PHE A 91 -8.37 -5.35 -4.93
CA PHE A 91 -7.51 -6.46 -4.52
C PHE A 91 -6.05 -6.09 -4.75
N LEU A 92 -5.18 -6.53 -3.84
CA LEU A 92 -3.75 -6.38 -4.01
C LEU A 92 -3.25 -7.37 -5.06
N THR A 93 -2.35 -6.92 -5.93
CA THR A 93 -1.71 -7.80 -6.91
C THR A 93 -0.59 -8.58 -6.25
N GLN A 94 -0.05 -9.58 -6.96
CA GLN A 94 1.13 -10.29 -6.49
C GLN A 94 2.31 -9.33 -6.35
N ALA A 95 2.45 -8.36 -7.26
CA ALA A 95 3.51 -7.34 -7.16
C ALA A 95 3.42 -6.55 -5.86
N ALA A 96 2.21 -6.17 -5.45
CA ALA A 96 2.01 -5.48 -4.16
C ALA A 96 2.38 -6.40 -2.99
N LYS A 97 1.96 -7.65 -3.03
CA LYS A 97 2.28 -8.62 -1.99
C LYS A 97 3.78 -8.85 -1.88
N ASP A 98 4.47 -8.93 -3.01
CA ASP A 98 5.93 -9.07 -3.05
C ASP A 98 6.61 -7.84 -2.43
N HIS A 99 6.07 -6.65 -2.71
CA HIS A 99 6.58 -5.41 -2.10
C HIS A 99 6.47 -5.46 -0.57
N PHE A 100 5.33 -5.86 -0.04
CA PHE A 100 5.14 -5.96 1.41
C PHE A 100 5.98 -7.08 2.01
N GLN A 101 6.18 -8.18 1.29
CA GLN A 101 7.07 -9.25 1.73
C GLN A 101 8.52 -8.76 1.82
N PHE A 102 8.97 -8.01 0.82
CA PHE A 102 10.31 -7.39 0.85
C PHE A 102 10.45 -6.48 2.07
N ASN A 103 9.44 -5.65 2.34
CA ASN A 103 9.45 -4.75 3.50
C ASN A 103 9.56 -5.52 4.81
N SER A 104 8.85 -6.65 4.93
CA SER A 104 8.92 -7.51 6.10
C SER A 104 10.31 -8.08 6.29
N GLU A 105 10.95 -8.52 5.21
CA GLU A 105 12.31 -9.06 5.25
C GLU A 105 13.33 -7.99 5.68
N VAL A 106 13.18 -6.76 5.18
CA VAL A 106 14.02 -5.64 5.58
C VAL A 106 13.88 -5.37 7.08
N MET A 107 12.64 -5.35 7.57
CA MET A 107 12.37 -5.12 8.99
C MET A 107 13.03 -6.19 9.86
N LEU A 108 12.90 -7.45 9.46
CA LEU A 108 13.51 -8.55 10.22
C LEU A 108 15.03 -8.42 10.25
N LYS A 109 15.67 -8.12 9.13
CA LYS A 109 17.12 -7.94 9.06
C LYS A 109 17.60 -6.80 9.93
N VAL A 110 16.92 -5.65 9.89
CA VAL A 110 17.31 -4.48 10.69
C VAL A 110 17.12 -4.75 12.18
N CYS A 111 16.03 -5.41 12.55
CA CYS A 111 15.77 -5.77 13.95
C CYS A 111 16.77 -6.79 14.51
N GLU A 112 17.31 -7.67 13.67
CA GLU A 112 18.31 -8.64 14.05
C GLU A 112 19.71 -8.04 14.14
N SER A 113 19.94 -6.89 13.51
CA SER A 113 21.24 -6.22 13.54
C SER A 113 21.54 -5.68 14.94
N LYS A 114 22.74 -5.95 15.38
CA LYS A 114 23.23 -5.43 16.66
C LYS A 114 24.11 -4.20 16.46
#